data_1cb515f9a42c9cb844d68df17089adf3
#
_entry.id   1cb515f9a42c9cb844d68df17089adf3
#
_cell.length_a   1.000
_cell.length_b   1.000
_cell.length_c   1.000
_cell.angle_alpha   90.00
_cell.angle_beta   90.00
_cell.angle_gamma   90.00
#
_symmetry.space_group_name_H-M   'P 1'
#
loop_
_entity.id
_entity.type
_entity.pdbx_description
1 polymer ?
#
loop_
_entity_poly.entity_id
_entity_poly.type
_entity_poly.pdbx_seq_one_letter_code
_entity_poly.pdbx_strand_id
1 'polypeptide(L)'
;MRQKRFLCLKGIVFAWLFTILLAAGGQHVCFAAEENVSQQTVYDDAALLTPEEIETLESELDAAGEKTGWNMLMLTTDDTNGKTTQEYADDFFDAIAENGDGVALLIDMQNREICISTGGIAIRYLTDARIEDILNDGYEPISDGEYEQCLSVMLKDVLVYYDEGIPSNQYEYEEADIEITPAEYVITSVVLALIPGAIVFLVLVLFCKLRNGKYKYLSLIHI
;
A
#
# COMPACT_ATOMS: atom_id res chain seq x y z
N MET A 1 -58.62 21.14 -0.44
CA MET A 1 -57.51 20.68 0.40
C MET A 1 -56.90 19.34 -0.02
N ARG A 2 -57.55 18.53 -0.84
CA ARG A 2 -57.06 17.19 -1.25
C ARG A 2 -55.90 17.23 -2.27
N GLN A 3 -55.86 18.22 -3.14
CA GLN A 3 -54.88 18.32 -4.23
C GLN A 3 -53.47 18.71 -3.77
N LYS A 4 -53.30 19.40 -2.64
CA LYS A 4 -51.97 19.80 -2.11
C LYS A 4 -51.21 18.65 -1.41
N ARG A 5 -51.94 17.63 -0.94
CA ARG A 5 -51.31 16.43 -0.31
C ARG A 5 -50.71 15.48 -1.35
N PHE A 6 -51.26 15.44 -2.58
CA PHE A 6 -50.75 14.61 -3.68
C PHE A 6 -49.44 15.14 -4.27
N LEU A 7 -49.23 16.47 -4.25
CA LEU A 7 -47.98 17.06 -4.75
C LEU A 7 -46.80 16.81 -3.77
N CYS A 8 -47.07 16.84 -2.47
CA CYS A 8 -46.02 16.52 -1.47
C CYS A 8 -45.62 15.05 -1.52
N LEU A 9 -46.54 14.12 -1.70
CA LEU A 9 -46.27 12.70 -1.79
C LEU A 9 -45.47 12.35 -3.05
N LYS A 10 -45.76 12.96 -4.19
CA LYS A 10 -45.00 12.79 -5.43
C LYS A 10 -43.58 13.32 -5.32
N GLY A 11 -43.34 14.40 -4.58
CA GLY A 11 -41.99 14.95 -4.33
C GLY A 11 -41.13 14.02 -3.47
N ILE A 12 -41.75 13.39 -2.46
CA ILE A 12 -41.01 12.46 -1.57
C ILE A 12 -40.69 11.16 -2.30
N VAL A 13 -41.60 10.63 -3.10
CA VAL A 13 -41.38 9.40 -3.89
C VAL A 13 -40.29 9.65 -4.97
N PHE A 14 -40.29 10.86 -5.58
CA PHE A 14 -39.26 11.20 -6.58
C PHE A 14 -37.88 11.39 -5.95
N ALA A 15 -37.80 11.94 -4.74
CA ALA A 15 -36.54 12.04 -3.99
C ALA A 15 -36.01 10.66 -3.60
N TRP A 16 -36.88 9.73 -3.21
CA TRP A 16 -36.48 8.35 -2.88
C TRP A 16 -36.03 7.54 -4.12
N LEU A 17 -36.73 7.73 -5.25
CA LEU A 17 -36.31 7.09 -6.52
C LEU A 17 -34.99 7.67 -7.03
N PHE A 18 -34.68 8.95 -6.80
CA PHE A 18 -33.44 9.58 -7.20
C PHE A 18 -32.24 9.09 -6.33
N THR A 19 -32.44 8.85 -5.03
CA THR A 19 -31.43 8.28 -4.16
C THR A 19 -31.13 6.81 -4.49
N ILE A 20 -32.15 6.03 -4.88
CA ILE A 20 -31.95 4.64 -5.33
C ILE A 20 -31.24 4.59 -6.69
N LEU A 21 -31.52 5.52 -7.58
CA LEU A 21 -30.85 5.61 -8.90
C LEU A 21 -29.37 6.02 -8.76
N LEU A 22 -29.04 6.87 -7.79
CA LEU A 22 -27.64 7.22 -7.47
C LEU A 22 -26.89 6.06 -6.82
N ALA A 23 -27.58 5.22 -6.04
CA ALA A 23 -26.97 4.03 -5.44
C ALA A 23 -26.77 2.88 -6.44
N ALA A 24 -27.56 2.82 -7.50
CA ALA A 24 -27.45 1.80 -8.56
C ALA A 24 -26.44 2.19 -9.67
N GLY A 25 -26.05 3.47 -9.76
CA GLY A 25 -25.11 3.99 -10.78
C GLY A 25 -23.63 3.86 -10.44
N GLY A 26 -23.27 3.33 -9.29
CA GLY A 26 -21.90 3.37 -8.75
C GLY A 26 -21.09 2.08 -8.87
N GLN A 27 -21.54 1.09 -9.61
CA GLN A 27 -20.70 -0.09 -9.89
C GLN A 27 -20.18 -0.06 -11.33
N HIS A 28 -19.43 0.98 -11.67
CA HIS A 28 -18.38 0.78 -12.65
C HIS A 28 -17.30 -0.05 -11.94
N VAL A 29 -17.47 -1.38 -12.00
CA VAL A 29 -16.32 -2.27 -11.93
C VAL A 29 -15.50 -1.88 -13.17
N CYS A 30 -14.58 -0.93 -13.02
CA CYS A 30 -13.41 -0.90 -13.86
C CYS A 30 -12.74 -2.25 -13.60
N PHE A 31 -12.98 -3.21 -14.49
CA PHE A 31 -12.01 -4.22 -14.80
C PHE A 31 -10.90 -3.41 -15.53
N ALA A 32 -10.04 -2.74 -14.75
CA ALA A 32 -8.70 -2.50 -15.20
C ALA A 32 -8.18 -3.92 -15.47
N ALA A 33 -7.98 -4.26 -16.73
CA ALA A 33 -6.94 -5.22 -17.03
C ALA A 33 -5.75 -4.69 -16.23
N GLU A 34 -5.31 -5.42 -15.21
CA GLU A 34 -3.97 -5.29 -14.71
C GLU A 34 -3.10 -5.56 -15.96
N GLU A 35 -2.71 -4.50 -16.67
CA GLU A 35 -1.41 -4.53 -17.26
C GLU A 35 -0.53 -4.83 -16.06
N ASN A 36 -0.01 -6.05 -15.99
CA ASN A 36 1.19 -6.34 -15.25
C ASN A 36 2.23 -5.37 -15.83
N VAL A 37 2.27 -4.18 -15.29
CA VAL A 37 3.48 -3.39 -15.29
C VAL A 37 4.39 -4.24 -14.43
N SER A 38 5.19 -5.08 -15.05
CA SER A 38 6.31 -5.74 -14.43
C SER A 38 7.07 -4.61 -13.74
N GLN A 39 6.89 -4.48 -12.44
CA GLN A 39 7.62 -3.50 -11.66
C GLN A 39 9.07 -3.95 -11.78
N GLN A 40 9.93 -3.10 -12.31
CA GLN A 40 11.34 -3.40 -12.43
C GLN A 40 11.84 -3.84 -11.05
N THR A 41 12.45 -5.00 -10.96
CA THR A 41 12.94 -5.60 -9.72
C THR A 41 14.46 -5.65 -9.65
N VAL A 42 15.13 -5.55 -10.80
CA VAL A 42 16.60 -5.45 -10.93
C VAL A 42 16.97 -4.05 -11.40
N TYR A 43 17.80 -3.35 -10.63
CA TYR A 43 18.32 -2.00 -10.91
C TYR A 43 19.83 -2.06 -10.98
N ASP A 44 20.39 -2.09 -12.18
CA ASP A 44 21.82 -2.24 -12.44
C ASP A 44 22.47 -0.89 -12.83
N ASP A 45 22.53 0.05 -11.88
CA ASP A 45 23.09 1.38 -12.11
C ASP A 45 24.62 1.35 -12.31
N ALA A 46 25.30 0.36 -11.72
CA ALA A 46 26.74 0.16 -11.91
C ALA A 46 27.12 -0.56 -13.22
N ALA A 47 26.13 -0.99 -14.01
CA ALA A 47 26.31 -1.72 -15.25
C ALA A 47 27.24 -2.96 -15.12
N LEU A 48 26.99 -3.76 -14.08
CA LEU A 48 27.75 -4.96 -13.76
C LEU A 48 27.20 -6.21 -14.43
N LEU A 49 25.91 -6.17 -14.86
CA LEU A 49 25.17 -7.31 -15.34
C LEU A 49 24.98 -7.23 -16.86
N THR A 50 24.98 -8.38 -17.51
CA THR A 50 24.53 -8.47 -18.92
C THR A 50 23.02 -8.51 -18.99
N PRO A 51 22.41 -8.20 -20.15
CA PRO A 51 20.95 -8.29 -20.31
C PRO A 51 20.39 -9.68 -20.03
N GLU A 52 21.12 -10.74 -20.34
CA GLU A 52 20.74 -12.13 -20.08
C GLU A 52 20.76 -12.47 -18.58
N GLU A 53 21.72 -11.92 -17.85
CA GLU A 53 21.80 -12.05 -16.37
C GLU A 53 20.66 -11.29 -15.67
N ILE A 54 20.32 -10.10 -16.17
CA ILE A 54 19.18 -9.33 -15.66
C ILE A 54 17.89 -10.14 -15.85
N GLU A 55 17.62 -10.69 -17.05
CA GLU A 55 16.42 -11.50 -17.31
C GLU A 55 16.36 -12.73 -16.38
N THR A 56 17.51 -13.35 -16.09
CA THR A 56 17.62 -14.49 -15.17
C THR A 56 17.25 -14.07 -13.73
N LEU A 57 17.84 -12.98 -13.24
CA LEU A 57 17.61 -12.47 -11.90
C LEU A 57 16.16 -11.97 -11.71
N GLU A 58 15.59 -11.30 -12.71
CA GLU A 58 14.17 -10.89 -12.69
C GLU A 58 13.25 -12.12 -12.54
N SER A 59 13.53 -13.20 -13.30
CA SER A 59 12.77 -14.44 -13.18
C SER A 59 12.92 -15.11 -11.79
N GLU A 60 14.13 -15.07 -11.18
CA GLU A 60 14.37 -15.58 -9.83
C GLU A 60 13.63 -14.73 -8.79
N LEU A 61 13.63 -13.38 -8.93
CA LEU A 61 12.92 -12.46 -8.05
C LEU A 61 11.40 -12.61 -8.13
N ASP A 62 10.85 -12.77 -9.35
CA ASP A 62 9.43 -13.01 -9.55
C ASP A 62 8.98 -14.30 -8.83
N ALA A 63 9.73 -15.39 -9.02
CA ALA A 63 9.45 -16.65 -8.33
C ALA A 63 9.56 -16.54 -6.80
N ALA A 64 10.54 -15.76 -6.32
CA ALA A 64 10.72 -15.49 -4.89
C ALA A 64 9.56 -14.64 -4.33
N GLY A 65 9.14 -13.61 -5.04
CA GLY A 65 8.01 -12.76 -4.70
C GLY A 65 6.69 -13.53 -4.67
N GLU A 66 6.44 -14.40 -5.68
CA GLU A 66 5.26 -15.28 -5.70
C GLU A 66 5.23 -16.24 -4.52
N LYS A 67 6.40 -16.77 -4.13
CA LYS A 67 6.53 -17.72 -3.01
C LYS A 67 6.31 -17.06 -1.66
N THR A 68 6.87 -15.87 -1.45
CA THR A 68 6.93 -15.20 -0.14
C THR A 68 5.84 -14.18 0.08
N GLY A 69 5.34 -13.56 -1.00
CA GLY A 69 4.49 -12.37 -0.96
C GLY A 69 5.26 -11.09 -0.64
N TRP A 70 6.60 -11.13 -0.67
CA TRP A 70 7.48 -10.01 -0.34
C TRP A 70 7.91 -9.22 -1.57
N ASN A 71 8.20 -7.94 -1.38
CA ASN A 71 8.91 -7.14 -2.37
C ASN A 71 10.38 -7.59 -2.40
N MET A 72 10.85 -8.03 -3.56
CA MET A 72 12.20 -8.49 -3.76
C MET A 72 12.91 -7.58 -4.75
N LEU A 73 14.02 -6.97 -4.34
CA LEU A 73 14.79 -6.05 -5.18
C LEU A 73 16.25 -6.46 -5.24
N MET A 74 16.87 -6.30 -6.40
CA MET A 74 18.32 -6.41 -6.58
C MET A 74 18.87 -5.11 -7.16
N LEU A 75 19.92 -4.61 -6.54
CA LEU A 75 20.49 -3.30 -6.82
C LEU A 75 22.00 -3.41 -7.05
N THR A 76 22.51 -2.70 -8.03
CA THR A 76 23.94 -2.40 -8.13
C THR A 76 24.14 -0.89 -8.22
N THR A 77 25.16 -0.34 -7.61
CA THR A 77 25.48 1.09 -7.72
C THR A 77 26.98 1.34 -7.70
N ASP A 78 27.42 2.37 -8.40
CA ASP A 78 28.77 2.92 -8.33
C ASP A 78 28.80 4.33 -7.70
N ASP A 79 27.61 4.86 -7.31
CA ASP A 79 27.46 6.16 -6.64
C ASP A 79 26.29 6.12 -5.63
N THR A 80 26.62 6.15 -4.35
CA THR A 80 25.64 6.22 -3.25
C THR A 80 25.18 7.64 -2.94
N ASN A 81 25.59 8.64 -3.73
CA ASN A 81 25.32 10.06 -3.48
C ASN A 81 25.76 10.54 -2.08
N GLY A 82 26.86 9.96 -1.57
CA GLY A 82 27.45 10.30 -0.27
C GLY A 82 26.78 9.63 0.93
N LYS A 83 25.87 8.69 0.72
CA LYS A 83 25.28 7.85 1.78
C LYS A 83 26.18 6.65 2.08
N THR A 84 25.97 6.05 3.22
CA THR A 84 26.51 4.69 3.50
C THR A 84 25.77 3.67 2.64
N THR A 85 26.37 2.51 2.44
CA THR A 85 25.76 1.40 1.69
C THR A 85 24.39 1.02 2.25
N GLN A 86 24.28 0.95 3.59
CA GLN A 86 23.01 0.66 4.27
C GLN A 86 21.96 1.76 4.05
N GLU A 87 22.32 3.04 4.26
CA GLU A 87 21.39 4.14 4.04
C GLU A 87 20.88 4.22 2.60
N TYR A 88 21.74 3.88 1.64
CA TYR A 88 21.33 3.85 0.23
C TYR A 88 20.34 2.71 -0.03
N ALA A 89 20.61 1.51 0.48
CA ALA A 89 19.75 0.35 0.32
C ALA A 89 18.37 0.57 0.99
N ASP A 90 18.36 1.12 2.21
CA ASP A 90 17.15 1.40 2.98
C ASP A 90 16.27 2.45 2.27
N ASP A 91 16.85 3.59 1.88
CA ASP A 91 16.11 4.64 1.18
C ASP A 91 15.57 4.18 -0.17
N PHE A 92 16.32 3.31 -0.88
CA PHE A 92 15.87 2.76 -2.16
C PHE A 92 14.71 1.79 -1.96
N PHE A 93 14.83 0.89 -0.99
CA PHE A 93 13.77 -0.06 -0.65
C PHE A 93 12.49 0.66 -0.23
N ASP A 94 12.59 1.63 0.67
CA ASP A 94 11.44 2.40 1.15
C ASP A 94 10.72 3.18 0.02
N ALA A 95 11.48 3.67 -0.94
CA ALA A 95 10.91 4.39 -2.08
C ALA A 95 10.10 3.49 -3.04
N ILE A 96 10.48 2.21 -3.16
CA ILE A 96 9.82 1.25 -4.07
C ILE A 96 8.76 0.43 -3.35
N ALA A 97 9.06 -0.07 -2.15
CA ALA A 97 8.20 -1.00 -1.40
C ALA A 97 7.12 -0.29 -0.56
N GLU A 98 7.11 1.04 -0.49
CA GLU A 98 6.12 1.85 0.27
C GLU A 98 5.92 1.34 1.71
N ASN A 99 7.01 1.02 2.41
CA ASN A 99 7.05 0.38 3.74
C ASN A 99 6.44 -1.03 3.77
N GLY A 100 6.47 -1.74 2.66
CA GLY A 100 5.99 -3.12 2.55
C GLY A 100 6.96 -4.15 3.12
N ASP A 101 6.48 -5.40 3.15
CA ASP A 101 7.31 -6.55 3.51
C ASP A 101 8.30 -6.86 2.38
N GLY A 102 9.57 -7.09 2.70
CA GLY A 102 10.52 -7.50 1.66
C GLY A 102 11.99 -7.27 1.95
N VAL A 103 12.80 -7.43 0.90
CA VAL A 103 14.26 -7.28 0.95
C VAL A 103 14.80 -6.59 -0.29
N ALA A 104 15.88 -5.82 -0.12
CA ALA A 104 16.72 -5.35 -1.20
C ALA A 104 18.15 -5.88 -1.01
N LEU A 105 18.68 -6.53 -2.03
CA LEU A 105 20.04 -7.03 -2.10
C LEU A 105 20.87 -6.02 -2.92
N LEU A 106 21.92 -5.45 -2.34
CA LEU A 106 22.73 -4.39 -2.96
C LEU A 106 24.19 -4.80 -3.11
N ILE A 107 24.75 -4.55 -4.30
CA ILE A 107 26.18 -4.51 -4.56
C ILE A 107 26.59 -3.03 -4.74
N ASP A 108 27.38 -2.52 -3.82
CA ASP A 108 27.92 -1.16 -3.83
C ASP A 108 29.40 -1.17 -4.26
N MET A 109 29.65 -0.74 -5.49
CA MET A 109 31.00 -0.67 -6.05
C MET A 109 31.78 0.53 -5.57
N GLN A 110 31.10 1.60 -5.10
CA GLN A 110 31.78 2.77 -4.55
C GLN A 110 32.46 2.46 -3.23
N ASN A 111 31.73 1.82 -2.30
CA ASN A 111 32.23 1.45 -0.98
C ASN A 111 32.85 0.06 -0.96
N ARG A 112 32.65 -0.74 -2.01
CA ARG A 112 33.05 -2.15 -2.13
C ARG A 112 32.44 -3.01 -1.05
N GLU A 113 31.16 -2.90 -0.91
CA GLU A 113 30.35 -3.59 0.08
C GLU A 113 29.15 -4.27 -0.59
N ILE A 114 28.68 -5.36 0.03
CA ILE A 114 27.36 -5.91 -0.23
C ILE A 114 26.48 -5.69 0.98
N CYS A 115 25.20 -5.47 0.75
CA CYS A 115 24.28 -5.12 1.82
C CYS A 115 22.91 -5.76 1.57
N ILE A 116 22.17 -5.98 2.66
CA ILE A 116 20.78 -6.41 2.64
C ILE A 116 19.97 -5.39 3.43
N SER A 117 19.01 -4.75 2.79
CA SER A 117 17.97 -4.00 3.47
C SER A 117 16.72 -4.86 3.63
N THR A 118 16.07 -4.79 4.78
CA THR A 118 14.88 -5.59 5.10
C THR A 118 13.76 -4.70 5.59
N GLY A 119 12.53 -4.93 5.10
CA GLY A 119 11.34 -4.19 5.50
C GLY A 119 10.22 -5.10 6.01
N GLY A 120 9.36 -4.55 6.85
CA GLY A 120 8.15 -5.19 7.34
C GLY A 120 8.40 -6.51 8.05
N ILE A 121 7.65 -7.55 7.68
CA ILE A 121 7.77 -8.87 8.30
C ILE A 121 9.12 -9.55 8.02
N ALA A 122 9.82 -9.20 6.92
CA ALA A 122 11.09 -9.82 6.57
C ALA A 122 12.16 -9.62 7.66
N ILE A 123 12.12 -8.51 8.39
CA ILE A 123 12.99 -8.22 9.55
C ILE A 123 12.95 -9.35 10.58
N ARG A 124 11.79 -10.00 10.76
CA ARG A 124 11.63 -11.08 11.73
C ARG A 124 12.20 -12.42 11.25
N TYR A 125 12.23 -12.63 9.93
CA TYR A 125 12.80 -13.83 9.31
C TYR A 125 14.32 -13.71 9.19
N LEU A 126 14.79 -12.54 8.77
CA LEU A 126 16.20 -12.26 8.50
C LEU A 126 16.79 -11.48 9.68
N THR A 127 17.21 -12.24 10.71
CA THR A 127 17.94 -11.67 11.86
C THR A 127 19.35 -11.24 11.46
N ASP A 128 19.99 -10.41 12.26
CA ASP A 128 21.37 -9.96 12.02
C ASP A 128 22.32 -11.14 11.76
N ALA A 129 22.19 -12.25 12.51
CA ALA A 129 23.00 -13.44 12.31
C ALA A 129 22.73 -14.11 10.94
N ARG A 130 21.47 -14.18 10.51
CA ARG A 130 21.12 -14.74 9.21
C ARG A 130 21.58 -13.84 8.06
N ILE A 131 21.47 -12.52 8.24
CA ILE A 131 22.00 -11.54 7.28
C ILE A 131 23.52 -11.68 7.15
N GLU A 132 24.24 -11.84 8.28
CA GLU A 132 25.68 -12.06 8.25
C GLU A 132 26.04 -13.36 7.49
N ASP A 133 25.30 -14.45 7.69
CA ASP A 133 25.50 -15.70 6.97
C ASP A 133 25.27 -15.51 5.45
N ILE A 134 24.18 -14.86 5.04
CA ILE A 134 23.86 -14.57 3.62
C ILE A 134 24.97 -13.73 2.98
N LEU A 135 25.43 -12.68 3.67
CA LEU A 135 26.51 -11.83 3.16
C LEU A 135 27.83 -12.61 3.03
N ASN A 136 28.14 -13.51 3.99
CA ASN A 136 29.32 -14.35 3.93
C ASN A 136 29.32 -15.27 2.71
N ASP A 137 28.17 -15.88 2.37
CA ASP A 137 28.03 -16.73 1.18
C ASP A 137 28.11 -15.92 -0.12
N GLY A 138 27.69 -14.65 -0.11
CA GLY A 138 27.84 -13.71 -1.23
C GLY A 138 29.29 -13.25 -1.48
N TYR A 139 30.19 -13.33 -0.49
CA TYR A 139 31.56 -12.83 -0.64
C TYR A 139 32.44 -13.68 -1.56
N GLU A 140 32.22 -14.97 -1.68
CA GLU A 140 33.01 -15.83 -2.58
C GLU A 140 32.76 -15.42 -4.05
N PRO A 141 31.53 -15.43 -4.60
CA PRO A 141 31.29 -15.07 -5.98
C PRO A 141 31.63 -13.60 -6.28
N ILE A 142 31.37 -12.65 -5.39
CA ILE A 142 31.70 -11.24 -5.66
C ILE A 142 33.22 -11.01 -5.72
N SER A 143 34.01 -11.78 -4.95
CA SER A 143 35.46 -11.69 -5.00
C SER A 143 36.05 -12.16 -6.32
N ASP A 144 35.34 -13.05 -7.01
CA ASP A 144 35.70 -13.57 -8.34
C ASP A 144 35.12 -12.69 -9.47
N GLY A 145 34.32 -11.67 -9.13
CA GLY A 145 33.66 -10.77 -10.06
C GLY A 145 32.40 -11.36 -10.69
N GLU A 146 31.84 -12.39 -10.09
CA GLU A 146 30.60 -13.07 -10.52
C GLU A 146 29.38 -12.42 -9.85
N TYR A 147 29.02 -11.22 -10.32
CA TYR A 147 27.99 -10.37 -9.67
C TYR A 147 26.59 -10.98 -9.70
N GLU A 148 26.18 -11.55 -10.83
CA GLU A 148 24.92 -12.28 -10.95
C GLU A 148 24.85 -13.43 -9.95
N GLN A 149 25.91 -14.24 -9.87
CA GLN A 149 25.97 -15.37 -8.95
C GLN A 149 25.91 -14.91 -7.49
N CYS A 150 26.55 -13.80 -7.14
CA CYS A 150 26.48 -13.20 -5.80
C CYS A 150 25.03 -12.90 -5.42
N LEU A 151 24.30 -12.16 -6.27
CA LEU A 151 22.90 -11.80 -6.01
C LEU A 151 21.99 -13.05 -5.95
N SER A 152 22.20 -14.01 -6.84
CA SER A 152 21.43 -15.26 -6.90
C SER A 152 21.66 -16.14 -5.65
N VAL A 153 22.90 -16.25 -5.15
CA VAL A 153 23.21 -16.96 -3.89
C VAL A 153 22.55 -16.29 -2.72
N MET A 154 22.69 -14.96 -2.58
CA MET A 154 22.04 -14.21 -1.50
C MET A 154 20.51 -14.39 -1.52
N LEU A 155 19.86 -14.34 -2.69
CA LEU A 155 18.43 -14.59 -2.80
C LEU A 155 18.03 -16.01 -2.39
N LYS A 156 18.82 -17.02 -2.77
CA LYS A 156 18.57 -18.42 -2.39
C LYS A 156 18.62 -18.60 -0.88
N ASP A 157 19.56 -17.96 -0.22
CA ASP A 157 19.68 -18.03 1.24
C ASP A 157 18.55 -17.29 1.95
N VAL A 158 18.10 -16.15 1.42
CA VAL A 158 16.86 -15.49 1.87
C VAL A 158 15.68 -16.46 1.84
N LEU A 159 15.52 -17.21 0.74
CA LEU A 159 14.44 -18.19 0.60
C LEU A 159 14.59 -19.39 1.53
N VAL A 160 15.82 -19.83 1.83
CA VAL A 160 16.09 -20.88 2.83
C VAL A 160 15.62 -20.40 4.20
N TYR A 161 15.98 -19.19 4.62
CA TYR A 161 15.56 -18.64 5.89
C TYR A 161 14.07 -18.31 5.95
N TYR A 162 13.46 -17.97 4.81
CA TYR A 162 12.00 -17.87 4.72
C TYR A 162 11.32 -19.22 5.02
N ASP A 163 11.82 -20.32 4.44
CA ASP A 163 11.29 -21.67 4.66
C ASP A 163 11.51 -22.16 6.09
N GLU A 164 12.61 -21.77 6.72
CA GLU A 164 12.90 -22.08 8.14
C GLU A 164 11.95 -21.32 9.09
N GLY A 165 11.41 -20.20 8.65
CA GLY A 165 10.49 -19.37 9.42
C GLY A 165 11.19 -18.46 10.44
N ILE A 166 10.37 -17.81 11.25
CA ILE A 166 10.82 -16.86 12.27
C ILE A 166 11.48 -17.63 13.42
N PRO A 167 12.73 -17.29 13.80
CA PRO A 167 13.40 -17.92 14.93
C PRO A 167 12.67 -17.71 16.25
N SER A 168 12.59 -18.73 17.08
CA SER A 168 11.83 -18.71 18.35
C SER A 168 12.36 -17.74 19.42
N ASN A 169 13.54 -17.14 19.21
CA ASN A 169 14.16 -16.17 20.10
C ASN A 169 13.96 -14.71 19.68
N GLN A 170 13.17 -14.47 18.63
CA GLN A 170 12.79 -13.12 18.22
C GLN A 170 11.76 -12.55 19.20
N TYR A 171 11.90 -11.26 19.50
CA TYR A 171 10.84 -10.52 20.20
C TYR A 171 9.56 -10.63 19.37
N GLU A 172 8.51 -11.19 19.95
CA GLU A 172 7.17 -10.94 19.43
C GLU A 172 6.99 -9.42 19.46
N TYR A 173 7.04 -8.79 18.27
CA TYR A 173 6.36 -7.51 18.14
C TYR A 173 4.91 -7.86 18.44
N GLU A 174 4.40 -7.43 19.62
CA GLU A 174 2.98 -7.28 19.79
C GLU A 174 2.55 -6.41 18.59
N GLU A 175 2.01 -7.05 17.53
CA GLU A 175 1.09 -6.31 16.68
C GLU A 175 0.19 -5.63 17.71
N ALA A 176 0.25 -4.31 17.74
CA ALA A 176 -0.75 -3.56 18.46
C ALA A 176 -2.04 -3.88 17.71
N ASP A 177 -2.65 -5.02 18.08
CA ASP A 177 -4.03 -5.31 17.78
C ASP A 177 -4.77 -4.07 18.27
N ILE A 178 -5.05 -3.17 17.33
CA ILE A 178 -6.05 -2.14 17.57
C ILE A 178 -7.33 -2.96 17.67
N GLU A 179 -7.53 -3.60 18.83
CA GLU A 179 -8.82 -4.13 19.20
C GLU A 179 -9.78 -2.95 19.19
N ILE A 180 -10.31 -2.67 18.01
CA ILE A 180 -11.46 -1.78 17.88
C ILE A 180 -12.54 -2.49 18.68
N THR A 181 -12.73 -2.03 19.90
CA THR A 181 -13.75 -2.61 20.75
C THR A 181 -15.08 -2.53 20.02
N PRO A 182 -15.97 -3.53 20.16
CA PRO A 182 -17.30 -3.47 19.55
C PRO A 182 -18.04 -2.15 19.85
N ALA A 183 -17.73 -1.52 20.98
CA ALA A 183 -18.26 -0.21 21.35
C ALA A 183 -17.72 0.92 20.46
N GLU A 184 -16.43 0.93 20.14
CA GLU A 184 -15.83 1.93 19.25
C GLU A 184 -16.31 1.79 17.80
N TYR A 185 -16.50 0.54 17.33
CA TYR A 185 -17.09 0.30 16.02
C TYR A 185 -18.54 0.83 15.95
N VAL A 186 -19.34 0.63 16.99
CA VAL A 186 -20.71 1.15 17.08
C VAL A 186 -20.69 2.68 17.13
N ILE A 187 -19.80 3.28 17.91
CA ILE A 187 -19.71 4.75 18.05
C ILE A 187 -19.31 5.37 16.69
N THR A 188 -18.30 4.85 16.02
CA THR A 188 -17.85 5.37 14.71
C THR A 188 -18.92 5.20 13.64
N SER A 189 -19.62 4.07 13.59
CA SER A 189 -20.71 3.84 12.65
C SER A 189 -21.92 4.76 12.88
N VAL A 190 -22.28 5.01 14.16
CA VAL A 190 -23.36 5.94 14.53
C VAL A 190 -22.99 7.38 14.16
N VAL A 191 -21.77 7.82 14.45
CA VAL A 191 -21.30 9.18 14.11
C VAL A 191 -21.32 9.37 12.58
N LEU A 192 -20.83 8.37 11.82
CA LEU A 192 -20.81 8.44 10.36
C LEU A 192 -22.23 8.47 9.75
N ALA A 193 -23.22 7.84 10.38
CA ALA A 193 -24.61 7.85 9.95
C ALA A 193 -25.34 9.17 10.29
N LEU A 194 -24.98 9.82 11.41
CA LEU A 194 -25.61 11.06 11.84
C LEU A 194 -25.24 12.27 10.98
N ILE A 195 -24.04 12.31 10.41
CA ILE A 195 -23.55 13.44 9.61
C ILE A 195 -24.45 13.69 8.37
N PRO A 196 -24.73 12.71 7.50
CA PRO A 196 -25.62 12.94 6.37
C PRO A 196 -27.06 13.24 6.79
N GLY A 197 -27.54 12.66 7.88
CA GLY A 197 -28.85 12.95 8.45
C GLY A 197 -28.98 14.42 8.90
N ALA A 198 -27.99 14.95 9.58
CA ALA A 198 -27.95 16.35 10.01
C ALA A 198 -27.90 17.33 8.83
N ILE A 199 -27.14 17.00 7.77
CA ILE A 199 -27.06 17.81 6.56
C ILE A 199 -28.45 17.90 5.88
N VAL A 200 -29.09 16.75 5.69
CA VAL A 200 -30.46 16.71 5.09
C VAL A 200 -31.44 17.48 5.95
N PHE A 201 -31.39 17.33 7.25
CA PHE A 201 -32.28 18.10 8.17
C PHE A 201 -32.04 19.60 8.06
N LEU A 202 -30.78 20.06 8.03
CA LEU A 202 -30.46 21.49 7.87
C LEU A 202 -30.97 22.04 6.53
N VAL A 203 -30.82 21.31 5.44
CA VAL A 203 -31.33 21.70 4.11
C VAL A 203 -32.85 21.81 4.13
N LEU A 204 -33.57 20.88 4.77
CA LEU A 204 -35.01 20.92 4.89
C LEU A 204 -35.47 22.10 5.73
N VAL A 205 -34.80 22.39 6.85
CA VAL A 205 -35.12 23.56 7.70
C VAL A 205 -34.90 24.86 6.93
N LEU A 206 -33.79 25.01 6.20
CA LEU A 206 -33.49 26.17 5.38
C LEU A 206 -34.56 26.35 4.27
N PHE A 207 -34.92 25.25 3.60
CA PHE A 207 -35.95 25.27 2.56
C PHE A 207 -37.32 25.69 3.13
N CYS A 208 -37.71 25.16 4.29
CA CYS A 208 -38.93 25.56 4.97
C CYS A 208 -38.92 27.04 5.41
N LYS A 209 -37.76 27.52 5.89
CA LYS A 209 -37.60 28.93 6.32
C LYS A 209 -37.67 29.90 5.16
N LEU A 210 -37.06 29.56 4.02
CA LEU A 210 -37.12 30.35 2.79
C LEU A 210 -38.53 30.36 2.20
N ARG A 211 -39.28 29.25 2.29
CA ARG A 211 -40.65 29.14 1.83
C ARG A 211 -41.61 29.94 2.70
N ASN A 212 -41.44 29.91 4.01
CA ASN A 212 -42.28 30.70 4.92
C ASN A 212 -41.97 32.21 4.88
N GLY A 213 -40.74 32.62 4.54
CA GLY A 213 -40.38 34.03 4.34
C GLY A 213 -41.11 34.66 3.18
N LYS A 214 -41.41 33.93 2.09
CA LYS A 214 -42.17 34.43 0.95
C LYS A 214 -43.66 34.72 1.26
N TYR A 215 -44.23 34.03 2.24
CA TYR A 215 -45.63 34.25 2.61
C TYR A 215 -45.83 35.46 3.55
N LYS A 216 -44.81 35.90 4.28
CA LYS A 216 -44.91 37.11 5.12
C LYS A 216 -44.95 38.41 4.31
N TYR A 217 -44.33 38.45 3.12
CA TYR A 217 -44.35 39.64 2.27
C TYR A 217 -45.61 39.78 1.44
N LEU A 218 -46.36 38.69 1.23
CA LEU A 218 -47.62 38.73 0.46
C LEU A 218 -48.82 39.17 1.30
N SER A 219 -48.75 39.11 2.63
CA SER A 219 -49.83 39.52 3.51
C SER A 219 -49.81 41.03 3.86
N LEU A 220 -48.73 41.75 3.48
CA LEU A 220 -48.54 43.17 3.74
C LEU A 220 -48.98 44.08 2.57
N ILE A 221 -49.47 43.49 1.45
CA ILE A 221 -49.85 44.23 0.25
C ILE A 221 -51.43 44.36 0.09
N HIS A 222 -52.16 43.83 1.06
CA HIS A 222 -53.62 43.98 1.09
C HIS A 222 -54.09 44.76 2.33
N ILE A 223 -53.76 46.08 2.38
CA ILE A 223 -54.52 47.11 3.12
C ILE A 223 -54.57 48.35 2.23
#